data_f0b2ca390da514bf6d917f40fc40bb00
#
_entry.id   f0b2ca390da514bf6d917f40fc40bb00
#
_cell.length_a   1.000
_cell.length_b   1.000
_cell.length_c   1.000
_cell.angle_alpha   90.00
_cell.angle_beta   90.00
_cell.angle_gamma   90.00
#
_symmetry.space_group_name_H-M   'P 1'
#
loop_
_entity.id
_entity.type
_entity.pdbx_description
1 polymer ?
#
loop_
_entity_poly.entity_id
_entity_poly.type
_entity_poly.pdbx_seq_one_letter_code
_entity_poly.pdbx_strand_id
1 'polypeptide(L)'
;MECIIKEKVLIVPEGTVRIGFKDICDYIYDDLIEEILLPSTLEFIEDNTFFDFAGIKKINIPKSVVEIGAQAFWGLDQMEKLVIPSTVKHVKKHAFCNISQCKLIIIGEHSTIPDGWDTEFAANVKEICFVSKL
;
A
#
# COMPACT_ATOMS: atom_id res chain seq x y z
N MET A 1 -16.83 9.26 -2.61
CA MET A 1 -16.23 8.58 -1.46
C MET A 1 -15.87 9.61 -0.39
N GLU A 2 -16.26 9.37 0.83
CA GLU A 2 -15.90 10.24 1.95
C GLU A 2 -15.09 9.47 2.98
N CYS A 3 -13.84 9.87 3.19
CA CYS A 3 -13.00 9.32 4.23
C CYS A 3 -13.35 9.94 5.58
N ILE A 4 -13.12 9.20 6.65
CA ILE A 4 -13.33 9.67 8.02
C ILE A 4 -11.98 9.66 8.73
N ILE A 5 -11.68 10.73 9.46
CA ILE A 5 -10.48 10.79 10.30
C ILE A 5 -10.88 10.54 11.75
N LYS A 6 -10.27 9.55 12.38
CA LYS A 6 -10.51 9.24 13.78
C LYS A 6 -9.21 8.81 14.44
N GLU A 7 -8.79 9.54 15.48
CA GLU A 7 -7.61 9.20 16.26
C GLU A 7 -6.35 8.95 15.41
N LYS A 8 -6.04 9.87 14.50
CA LYS A 8 -4.88 9.79 13.58
C LYS A 8 -5.01 8.73 12.49
N VAL A 9 -6.17 8.11 12.35
CA VAL A 9 -6.45 7.12 11.31
C VAL A 9 -7.35 7.70 10.25
N LEU A 10 -6.90 7.64 9.00
CA LEU A 10 -7.75 7.96 7.85
C LEU A 10 -8.47 6.69 7.45
N ILE A 11 -9.78 6.69 7.60
CA ILE A 11 -10.60 5.50 7.31
C ILE A 11 -11.28 5.67 5.96
N VAL A 12 -10.95 4.79 5.03
CA VAL A 12 -11.62 4.71 3.72
C VAL A 12 -12.85 3.82 3.88
N PRO A 13 -14.05 4.30 3.49
CA PRO A 13 -15.29 3.60 3.82
C PRO A 13 -15.44 2.25 3.11
N GLU A 14 -16.12 1.31 3.80
CA GLU A 14 -16.52 0.05 3.19
C GLU A 14 -17.43 0.31 2.00
N GLY A 15 -17.30 -0.52 0.97
CA GLY A 15 -17.99 -0.33 -0.30
C GLY A 15 -17.09 0.31 -1.35
N THR A 16 -15.97 0.92 -0.95
CA THR A 16 -15.00 1.47 -1.90
C THR A 16 -14.29 0.31 -2.59
N VAL A 17 -14.36 0.29 -3.92
CA VAL A 17 -13.76 -0.76 -4.76
C VAL A 17 -12.45 -0.28 -5.38
N ARG A 18 -12.36 1.00 -5.69
CA ARG A 18 -11.21 1.62 -6.35
C ARG A 18 -10.83 2.90 -5.62
N ILE A 19 -9.54 3.11 -5.42
CA ILE A 19 -9.03 4.33 -4.79
C ILE A 19 -7.89 4.90 -5.64
N GLY A 20 -7.89 6.22 -5.80
CA GLY A 20 -6.87 6.93 -6.55
C GLY A 20 -6.37 8.16 -5.81
N PHE A 21 -5.35 8.80 -6.38
CA PHE A 21 -4.73 9.98 -5.79
C PHE A 21 -5.74 11.08 -5.49
N LYS A 22 -6.74 11.27 -6.35
CA LYS A 22 -7.78 12.30 -6.18
C LYS A 22 -8.56 12.13 -4.88
N ASP A 23 -8.71 10.89 -4.44
CA ASP A 23 -9.48 10.56 -3.24
C ASP A 23 -8.73 10.89 -1.95
N ILE A 24 -7.41 10.95 -2.04
CA ILE A 24 -6.51 11.01 -0.88
C ILE A 24 -5.73 12.33 -0.81
N CYS A 25 -5.55 13.02 -1.93
CA CYS A 25 -4.62 14.15 -2.02
C CYS A 25 -4.89 15.28 -1.04
N ASP A 26 -6.14 15.48 -0.62
CA ASP A 26 -6.48 16.52 0.37
C ASP A 26 -5.93 16.22 1.76
N TYR A 27 -5.54 14.97 2.02
CA TYR A 27 -5.06 14.54 3.34
C TYR A 27 -3.54 14.41 3.43
N ILE A 28 -2.84 14.51 2.29
CA ILE A 28 -1.41 14.18 2.20
C ILE A 28 -0.52 15.05 3.10
N TYR A 29 -0.94 16.26 3.41
CA TYR A 29 -0.20 17.19 4.27
C TYR A 29 -0.82 17.32 5.66
N ASP A 30 -1.73 16.43 6.03
CA ASP A 30 -2.32 16.44 7.36
C ASP A 30 -1.40 15.69 8.32
N ASP A 31 -0.64 16.43 9.13
CA ASP A 31 0.33 15.89 10.07
C ASP A 31 -0.30 15.03 11.17
N LEU A 32 -1.62 15.07 11.32
CA LEU A 32 -2.31 14.28 12.33
C LEU A 32 -2.60 12.86 11.87
N ILE A 33 -2.47 12.57 10.57
CA ILE A 33 -2.74 11.24 10.03
C ILE A 33 -1.46 10.42 10.05
N GLU A 34 -1.47 9.31 10.77
CA GLU A 34 -0.34 8.38 10.87
C GLU A 34 -0.67 7.00 10.31
N GLU A 35 -1.94 6.70 10.14
CA GLU A 35 -2.40 5.41 9.64
C GLU A 35 -3.52 5.58 8.63
N ILE A 36 -3.53 4.69 7.62
CA ILE A 36 -4.63 4.58 6.66
C ILE A 36 -5.23 3.20 6.80
N LEU A 37 -6.56 3.13 6.97
CA LEU A 37 -7.29 1.88 7.05
C LEU A 37 -8.11 1.70 5.78
N LEU A 38 -7.71 0.72 4.97
CA LEU A 38 -8.37 0.39 3.71
C LEU A 38 -9.45 -0.67 3.92
N PRO A 39 -10.58 -0.57 3.20
CA PRO A 39 -11.72 -1.48 3.42
C PRO A 39 -11.54 -2.85 2.76
N SER A 40 -12.26 -3.83 3.27
CA SER A 40 -12.22 -5.20 2.76
C SER A 40 -12.83 -5.35 1.35
N THR A 41 -13.50 -4.32 0.86
CA THR A 41 -14.10 -4.30 -0.48
C THR A 41 -13.14 -3.79 -1.57
N LEU A 42 -11.98 -3.25 -1.17
CA LEU A 42 -11.06 -2.60 -2.10
C LEU A 42 -10.39 -3.61 -3.03
N GLU A 43 -10.48 -3.35 -4.34
CA GLU A 43 -9.87 -4.20 -5.37
C GLU A 43 -8.73 -3.51 -6.13
N PHE A 44 -8.83 -2.20 -6.34
CA PHE A 44 -7.86 -1.48 -7.15
C PHE A 44 -7.28 -0.28 -6.43
N ILE A 45 -5.96 -0.28 -6.29
CA ILE A 45 -5.20 0.89 -5.82
C ILE A 45 -4.54 1.45 -7.08
N GLU A 46 -4.98 2.63 -7.51
CA GLU A 46 -4.54 3.25 -8.76
C GLU A 46 -3.12 3.81 -8.67
N ASP A 47 -2.58 4.19 -9.83
CA ASP A 47 -1.24 4.79 -9.91
C ASP A 47 -1.16 6.01 -8.99
N ASN A 48 -0.05 6.16 -8.29
CA ASN A 48 0.26 7.31 -7.44
C ASN A 48 -0.70 7.57 -6.27
N THR A 49 -1.54 6.60 -5.90
CA THR A 49 -2.57 6.83 -4.87
C THR A 49 -2.00 7.41 -3.58
N PHE A 50 -0.96 6.80 -3.02
CA PHE A 50 -0.34 7.25 -1.77
C PHE A 50 1.04 7.85 -2.00
N PHE A 51 1.29 8.34 -3.22
CA PHE A 51 2.58 8.91 -3.60
C PHE A 51 2.99 10.04 -2.64
N ASP A 52 4.17 9.88 -2.05
CA ASP A 52 4.78 10.86 -1.16
C ASP A 52 3.95 11.22 0.09
N PHE A 53 3.11 10.32 0.54
CA PHE A 53 2.35 10.48 1.78
C PHE A 53 3.27 10.13 2.95
N ALA A 54 4.33 10.92 3.13
CA ALA A 54 5.49 10.58 3.96
C ALA A 54 5.19 10.38 5.45
N GLY A 55 4.15 11.03 5.98
CA GLY A 55 3.80 10.93 7.40
C GLY A 55 3.16 9.61 7.83
N ILE A 56 2.80 8.76 6.88
CA ILE A 56 2.10 7.51 7.18
C ILE A 56 3.07 6.47 7.75
N LYS A 57 2.71 5.91 8.89
CA LYS A 57 3.50 4.88 9.59
C LYS A 57 2.90 3.49 9.41
N LYS A 58 1.61 3.42 9.09
CA LYS A 58 0.91 2.15 8.98
C LYS A 58 -0.20 2.21 7.93
N ILE A 59 -0.27 1.19 7.09
CA ILE A 59 -1.36 0.97 6.14
C ILE A 59 -1.52 -0.54 5.92
N ASN A 60 -2.77 -0.99 5.83
CA ASN A 60 -3.07 -2.38 5.50
C ASN A 60 -3.31 -2.51 4.00
N ILE A 61 -2.97 -3.66 3.43
CA ILE A 61 -3.38 -4.02 2.07
C ILE A 61 -4.34 -5.19 2.19
N PRO A 62 -5.64 -4.98 1.98
CA PRO A 62 -6.63 -6.05 2.12
C PRO A 62 -6.42 -7.19 1.11
N LYS A 63 -6.84 -8.40 1.47
CA LYS A 63 -6.78 -9.56 0.58
C LYS A 63 -7.63 -9.40 -0.68
N SER A 64 -8.61 -8.50 -0.63
CA SER A 64 -9.47 -8.18 -1.77
C SER A 64 -8.74 -7.49 -2.91
N VAL A 65 -7.58 -6.89 -2.64
CA VAL A 65 -6.84 -6.11 -3.63
C VAL A 65 -6.33 -7.00 -4.76
N VAL A 66 -6.66 -6.61 -5.98
CA VAL A 66 -6.29 -7.31 -7.23
C VAL A 66 -5.10 -6.64 -7.89
N GLU A 67 -5.05 -5.31 -7.85
CA GLU A 67 -4.03 -4.55 -8.55
C GLU A 67 -3.53 -3.37 -7.72
N ILE A 68 -2.20 -3.18 -7.75
CA ILE A 68 -1.53 -2.02 -7.14
C ILE A 68 -0.82 -1.28 -8.26
N GLY A 69 -1.15 -0.02 -8.43
CA GLY A 69 -0.66 0.81 -9.51
C GLY A 69 0.78 1.26 -9.36
N ALA A 70 1.30 1.86 -10.44
CA ALA A 70 2.66 2.38 -10.48
C ALA A 70 2.83 3.48 -9.44
N GLN A 71 3.91 3.43 -8.69
CA GLN A 71 4.26 4.42 -7.67
C GLN A 71 3.19 4.60 -6.57
N ALA A 72 2.30 3.62 -6.39
CA ALA A 72 1.18 3.75 -5.46
C ALA A 72 1.62 3.99 -4.01
N PHE A 73 2.74 3.40 -3.60
CA PHE A 73 3.30 3.54 -2.25
C PHE A 73 4.70 4.16 -2.28
N TRP A 74 4.96 5.01 -3.25
CA TRP A 74 6.27 5.64 -3.41
C TRP A 74 6.51 6.70 -2.32
N GLY A 75 7.66 6.63 -1.66
CA GLY A 75 8.09 7.70 -0.77
C GLY A 75 7.50 7.69 0.65
N LEU A 76 6.95 6.55 1.10
CA LEU A 76 6.41 6.42 2.45
C LEU A 76 7.55 6.22 3.46
N ASP A 77 8.29 7.28 3.75
CA ASP A 77 9.55 7.25 4.50
C ASP A 77 9.43 6.80 5.96
N GLN A 78 8.24 6.94 6.54
CA GLN A 78 8.00 6.61 7.95
C GLN A 78 7.62 5.15 8.17
N MET A 79 7.35 4.41 7.09
CA MET A 79 6.93 3.02 7.22
C MET A 79 8.11 2.09 7.47
N GLU A 80 8.01 1.28 8.52
CA GLU A 80 9.04 0.29 8.85
C GLU A 80 8.77 -1.06 8.21
N LYS A 81 7.49 -1.39 8.00
CA LYS A 81 7.09 -2.63 7.35
C LYS A 81 5.77 -2.47 6.63
N LEU A 82 5.57 -3.27 5.60
CA LEU A 82 4.33 -3.32 4.83
C LEU A 82 4.07 -4.76 4.43
N VAL A 83 2.87 -5.25 4.75
CA VAL A 83 2.46 -6.62 4.43
C VAL A 83 1.67 -6.63 3.13
N ILE A 84 2.12 -7.43 2.15
CA ILE A 84 1.50 -7.52 0.84
C ILE A 84 0.98 -8.96 0.65
N PRO A 85 -0.34 -9.16 0.47
CA PRO A 85 -0.85 -10.50 0.15
C PRO A 85 -0.34 -10.96 -1.22
N SER A 86 0.15 -12.20 -1.30
CA SER A 86 0.61 -12.75 -2.58
C SER A 86 -0.55 -12.97 -3.57
N THR A 87 -1.77 -12.86 -3.09
CA THR A 87 -2.98 -12.94 -3.92
C THR A 87 -3.20 -11.72 -4.81
N VAL A 88 -2.48 -10.62 -4.57
CA VAL A 88 -2.50 -9.46 -5.47
C VAL A 88 -1.96 -9.92 -6.83
N LYS A 89 -2.77 -9.79 -7.87
CA LYS A 89 -2.43 -10.32 -9.21
C LYS A 89 -1.43 -9.45 -9.96
N HIS A 90 -1.57 -8.13 -9.83
CA HIS A 90 -0.74 -7.18 -10.58
C HIS A 90 -0.18 -6.12 -9.66
N VAL A 91 1.13 -5.97 -9.67
CA VAL A 91 1.83 -4.88 -8.98
C VAL A 91 2.71 -4.21 -10.03
N LYS A 92 2.46 -2.94 -10.28
CA LYS A 92 3.10 -2.21 -11.35
C LYS A 92 4.46 -1.65 -10.94
N LYS A 93 5.17 -1.12 -11.94
CA LYS A 93 6.52 -0.59 -11.79
C LYS A 93 6.61 0.45 -10.67
N HIS A 94 7.62 0.32 -9.84
CA HIS A 94 7.93 1.25 -8.75
C HIS A 94 6.82 1.43 -7.71
N ALA A 95 5.90 0.47 -7.61
CA ALA A 95 4.79 0.54 -6.64
C ALA A 95 5.29 0.77 -5.22
N PHE A 96 6.41 0.14 -4.84
CA PHE A 96 7.00 0.22 -3.51
C PHE A 96 8.46 0.70 -3.61
N CYS A 97 8.64 1.90 -4.10
CA CYS A 97 9.98 2.48 -4.26
C CYS A 97 10.20 3.66 -3.32
N ASN A 98 11.48 4.00 -3.12
CA ASN A 98 11.89 5.11 -2.27
C ASN A 98 11.37 5.00 -0.84
N ILE A 99 11.40 3.78 -0.31
CA ILE A 99 11.02 3.44 1.06
C ILE A 99 12.12 2.59 1.69
N SER A 100 13.34 3.12 1.69
CA SER A 100 14.57 2.39 2.07
C SER A 100 14.58 1.84 3.50
N GLN A 101 13.73 2.35 4.37
CA GLN A 101 13.59 1.85 5.74
C GLN A 101 12.56 0.74 5.87
N CYS A 102 11.79 0.49 4.82
CA CYS A 102 10.66 -0.42 4.85
C CYS A 102 11.05 -1.85 4.52
N LYS A 103 10.56 -2.77 5.34
CA LYS A 103 10.64 -4.20 5.08
C LYS A 103 9.33 -4.63 4.43
N LEU A 104 9.39 -5.21 3.23
CA LEU A 104 8.22 -5.78 2.58
C LEU A 104 8.05 -7.22 3.01
N ILE A 105 6.86 -7.55 3.48
CA ILE A 105 6.50 -8.90 3.90
C ILE A 105 5.43 -9.41 2.95
N ILE A 106 5.80 -10.39 2.13
CA ILE A 106 4.87 -11.00 1.18
C ILE A 106 4.30 -12.25 1.84
N ILE A 107 2.98 -12.23 2.06
CA ILE A 107 2.31 -13.33 2.76
C ILE A 107 1.55 -14.21 1.78
N GLY A 108 1.86 -15.50 1.77
CA GLY A 108 1.22 -16.47 0.90
C GLY A 108 1.90 -17.84 0.96
N GLU A 109 1.41 -18.77 0.16
CA GLU A 109 1.88 -20.15 0.18
C GLU A 109 3.25 -20.36 -0.45
N HIS A 110 3.68 -19.47 -1.34
CA HIS A 110 4.93 -19.59 -2.07
C HIS A 110 5.95 -18.52 -1.67
N SER A 111 7.21 -18.91 -1.68
CA SER A 111 8.31 -17.99 -1.32
C SER A 111 8.92 -17.34 -2.56
N THR A 112 8.08 -16.96 -3.50
CA THR A 112 8.51 -16.32 -4.76
C THR A 112 7.65 -15.13 -5.09
N ILE A 113 8.20 -14.19 -5.86
CA ILE A 113 7.44 -13.06 -6.36
C ILE A 113 6.42 -13.56 -7.40
N PRO A 114 5.13 -13.21 -7.26
CA PRO A 114 4.13 -13.61 -8.27
C PRO A 114 4.46 -13.07 -9.67
N ASP A 115 4.13 -13.86 -10.70
CA ASP A 115 4.46 -13.54 -12.08
C ASP A 115 3.90 -12.20 -12.59
N GLY A 116 2.73 -11.80 -12.07
CA GLY A 116 2.09 -10.55 -12.50
C GLY A 116 2.67 -9.30 -11.89
N TRP A 117 3.70 -9.41 -11.04
CA TRP A 117 4.34 -8.26 -10.43
C TRP A 117 5.50 -7.81 -11.32
N ASP A 118 5.57 -6.50 -11.58
CA ASP A 118 6.66 -5.92 -12.38
C ASP A 118 8.01 -6.22 -11.72
N THR A 119 9.03 -6.51 -12.51
CA THR A 119 10.37 -6.82 -11.98
C THR A 119 10.97 -5.69 -11.17
N GLU A 120 10.51 -4.46 -11.38
CA GLU A 120 10.97 -3.27 -10.66
C GLU A 120 9.91 -2.75 -9.69
N PHE A 121 9.04 -3.64 -9.16
CA PHE A 121 7.96 -3.23 -8.27
C PHE A 121 8.47 -2.66 -6.94
N ALA A 122 9.67 -3.03 -6.52
CA ALA A 122 10.21 -2.66 -5.21
C ALA A 122 11.72 -2.44 -5.30
N ALA A 123 12.12 -1.24 -5.71
CA ALA A 123 13.52 -0.84 -5.68
C ALA A 123 13.78 -0.05 -4.39
N ASN A 124 14.97 -0.21 -3.80
CA ASN A 124 15.41 0.54 -2.62
C ASN A 124 14.55 0.30 -1.37
N VAL A 125 14.05 -0.91 -1.20
CA VAL A 125 13.44 -1.33 0.07
C VAL A 125 14.52 -1.95 0.96
N LYS A 126 14.28 -1.96 2.26
CA LYS A 126 15.25 -2.53 3.21
C LYS A 126 15.47 -4.03 2.96
N GLU A 127 14.39 -4.77 2.82
CA GLU A 127 14.44 -6.20 2.51
C GLU A 127 13.05 -6.69 2.10
N ILE A 128 13.02 -7.85 1.46
CA ILE A 128 11.78 -8.53 1.10
C ILE A 128 11.79 -9.89 1.79
N CYS A 129 10.74 -10.16 2.56
CA CYS A 129 10.58 -11.42 3.28
C CYS A 129 9.32 -12.14 2.83
N PHE A 130 9.38 -13.46 2.84
CA PHE A 130 8.23 -14.31 2.49
C PHE A 130 7.79 -15.05 3.74
N VAL A 131 6.47 -14.99 4.04
CA VAL A 131 5.90 -15.72 5.17
C VAL A 131 4.63 -16.42 4.73
N SER A 132 4.35 -17.60 5.30
CA SER A 132 3.13 -18.36 4.96
C SER A 132 1.92 -17.82 5.70
N LYS A 133 2.13 -17.25 6.87
CA LYS A 133 1.10 -16.59 7.68
C LYS A 133 1.77 -15.73 8.74
N LEU A 134 1.04 -14.80 9.27
CA LEU A 134 1.51 -13.95 10.36
C LEU A 134 1.11 -14.49 11.71
#